data_acd0b840ef71f51432ae85488fac35f6
#
_entry.id   acd0b840ef71f51432ae85488fac35f6
#
_cell.length_a   1.000
_cell.length_b   1.000
_cell.length_c   1.000
_cell.angle_alpha   90.00
_cell.angle_beta   90.00
_cell.angle_gamma   90.00
#
_symmetry.space_group_name_H-M   'P 1'
#
loop_
_entity.id
_entity.type
_entity.pdbx_description
1 polymer ?
#
loop_
_entity_poly.entity_id
_entity_poly.type
_entity_poly.pdbx_seq_one_letter_code
_entity_poly.pdbx_strand_id
1 'polypeptide(L)'
;MLEYAEPVTKLIDELKRLPSIGHKSAQRLAFHIMRTPDSELQRLITAILEVKQRIVFCPICNNLTDVEPCRICASTSRDHSVICVVEEPHSLVAVEKTRSFKGVYHVLHGSLSPVRHIGPNELHLANLLPRLKPENNDGVEVTEVILATNPTTEGEATANYVSRLLKPLGLRVTRIAMGMPVGSDLEYVDEVTMDKALANRHEI
;
A
#
# COMPACT_ATOMS: atom_id res chain seq x y z
N MET A 1 -9.12 11.57 -42.71
CA MET A 1 -8.39 10.42 -42.05
C MET A 1 -9.40 9.29 -41.92
N LEU A 2 -9.06 8.06 -42.32
CA LEU A 2 -9.93 6.91 -42.06
C LEU A 2 -9.88 6.64 -40.55
N GLU A 3 -10.95 6.99 -39.83
CA GLU A 3 -11.14 6.73 -38.42
C GLU A 3 -11.94 5.41 -38.26
N TYR A 4 -11.75 4.74 -37.14
CA TYR A 4 -12.55 3.57 -36.80
C TYR A 4 -14.02 3.99 -36.57
N ALA A 5 -14.93 3.02 -36.61
CA ALA A 5 -16.31 3.27 -36.23
C ALA A 5 -16.37 3.89 -34.80
N GLU A 6 -17.29 4.83 -34.62
CA GLU A 6 -17.37 5.62 -33.37
C GLU A 6 -17.29 4.80 -32.07
N PRO A 7 -17.98 3.65 -31.91
CA PRO A 7 -17.85 2.83 -30.70
C PRO A 7 -16.44 2.31 -30.44
N VAL A 8 -15.69 2.00 -31.48
CA VAL A 8 -14.29 1.50 -31.37
C VAL A 8 -13.37 2.63 -30.94
N THR A 9 -13.52 3.80 -31.55
CA THR A 9 -12.75 5.01 -31.18
C THR A 9 -12.98 5.36 -29.71
N LYS A 10 -14.25 5.36 -29.28
CA LYS A 10 -14.66 5.64 -27.90
C LYS A 10 -14.01 4.67 -26.90
N LEU A 11 -14.01 3.37 -27.20
CA LEU A 11 -13.35 2.37 -26.36
C LEU A 11 -11.84 2.59 -26.29
N ILE A 12 -11.17 2.88 -27.41
CA ILE A 12 -9.74 3.19 -27.46
C ILE A 12 -9.44 4.41 -26.58
N ASP A 13 -10.25 5.46 -26.64
CA ASP A 13 -10.04 6.69 -25.88
C ASP A 13 -10.22 6.46 -24.37
N GLU A 14 -11.21 5.68 -23.94
CA GLU A 14 -11.38 5.32 -22.53
C GLU A 14 -10.20 4.46 -22.02
N LEU A 15 -9.73 3.51 -22.82
CA LEU A 15 -8.56 2.69 -22.46
C LEU A 15 -7.27 3.51 -22.36
N LYS A 16 -7.09 4.56 -23.15
CA LYS A 16 -5.96 5.50 -23.07
C LYS A 16 -5.92 6.32 -21.78
N ARG A 17 -7.06 6.46 -21.09
CA ARG A 17 -7.12 7.15 -19.79
C ARG A 17 -6.50 6.33 -18.65
N LEU A 18 -6.29 5.04 -18.88
CA LEU A 18 -5.64 4.17 -17.90
C LEU A 18 -4.14 4.46 -17.83
N PRO A 19 -3.53 4.51 -16.63
CA PRO A 19 -2.10 4.74 -16.48
C PRO A 19 -1.27 3.74 -17.29
N SER A 20 -0.19 4.20 -17.91
CA SER A 20 0.73 3.40 -18.72
C SER A 20 0.14 2.78 -20.00
N ILE A 21 -1.10 3.09 -20.36
CA ILE A 21 -1.72 2.62 -21.62
C ILE A 21 -1.63 3.71 -22.68
N GLY A 22 -0.67 3.57 -23.62
CA GLY A 22 -0.56 4.42 -24.78
C GLY A 22 -1.53 4.02 -25.90
N HIS A 23 -1.59 4.85 -26.96
CA HIS A 23 -2.53 4.65 -28.09
C HIS A 23 -2.44 3.25 -28.72
N LYS A 24 -1.22 2.75 -29.00
CA LYS A 24 -1.03 1.41 -29.59
C LYS A 24 -1.55 0.28 -28.69
N SER A 25 -1.30 0.38 -27.40
CA SER A 25 -1.78 -0.61 -26.41
C SER A 25 -3.30 -0.56 -26.28
N ALA A 26 -3.88 0.64 -26.18
CA ALA A 26 -5.33 0.84 -26.14
C ALA A 26 -6.02 0.25 -27.38
N GLN A 27 -5.48 0.48 -28.58
CA GLN A 27 -5.97 -0.09 -29.83
C GLN A 27 -5.94 -1.62 -29.82
N ARG A 28 -4.82 -2.22 -29.38
CA ARG A 28 -4.69 -3.68 -29.27
C ARG A 28 -5.70 -4.28 -28.26
N LEU A 29 -5.90 -3.61 -27.12
CA LEU A 29 -6.89 -4.02 -26.12
C LEU A 29 -8.32 -3.91 -26.67
N ALA A 30 -8.66 -2.82 -27.36
CA ALA A 30 -9.98 -2.66 -27.98
C ALA A 30 -10.30 -3.77 -28.97
N PHE A 31 -9.35 -4.11 -29.87
CA PHE A 31 -9.52 -5.22 -30.80
C PHE A 31 -9.56 -6.60 -30.12
N HIS A 32 -8.86 -6.77 -29.01
CA HIS A 32 -8.96 -8.00 -28.22
C HIS A 32 -10.38 -8.12 -27.62
N ILE A 33 -10.88 -7.06 -26.98
CA ILE A 33 -12.23 -6.98 -26.40
C ILE A 33 -13.29 -7.29 -27.45
N MET A 34 -13.18 -6.74 -28.66
CA MET A 34 -14.13 -6.99 -29.77
C MET A 34 -14.17 -8.47 -30.21
N ARG A 35 -13.09 -9.21 -30.00
CA ARG A 35 -12.99 -10.64 -30.36
C ARG A 35 -13.29 -11.56 -29.20
N THR A 36 -13.35 -11.03 -27.98
CA THR A 36 -13.63 -11.80 -26.77
C THR A 36 -15.11 -12.22 -26.76
N PRO A 37 -15.43 -13.47 -26.40
CA PRO A 37 -16.81 -13.91 -26.25
C PRO A 37 -17.57 -13.06 -25.22
N ASP A 38 -18.85 -12.78 -25.47
CA ASP A 38 -19.68 -11.92 -24.62
C ASP A 38 -19.69 -12.39 -23.14
N SER A 39 -19.69 -13.70 -22.90
CA SER A 39 -19.66 -14.26 -21.53
C SER A 39 -18.38 -13.92 -20.78
N GLU A 40 -17.24 -13.84 -21.45
CA GLU A 40 -15.97 -13.44 -20.84
C GLU A 40 -15.88 -11.93 -20.63
N LEU A 41 -16.37 -11.18 -21.62
CA LEU A 41 -16.45 -9.73 -21.51
C LEU A 41 -17.37 -9.31 -20.35
N GLN A 42 -18.52 -9.96 -20.20
CA GLN A 42 -19.44 -9.70 -19.10
C GLN A 42 -18.81 -9.96 -17.74
N ARG A 43 -17.97 -11.00 -17.61
CA ARG A 43 -17.20 -11.26 -16.35
C ARG A 43 -16.25 -10.11 -16.02
N LEU A 44 -15.54 -9.58 -17.02
CA LEU A 44 -14.64 -8.44 -16.83
C LEU A 44 -15.40 -7.19 -16.38
N ILE A 45 -16.51 -6.87 -17.06
CA ILE A 45 -17.36 -5.72 -16.73
C ILE A 45 -17.87 -5.85 -15.30
N THR A 46 -18.40 -7.03 -14.93
CA THR A 46 -18.91 -7.31 -13.59
C THR A 46 -17.81 -7.13 -12.53
N ALA A 47 -16.63 -7.67 -12.76
CA ALA A 47 -15.51 -7.54 -11.82
C ALA A 47 -15.09 -6.06 -11.60
N ILE A 48 -15.07 -5.25 -12.65
CA ILE A 48 -14.77 -3.81 -12.55
C ILE A 48 -15.84 -3.10 -11.71
N LEU A 49 -17.12 -3.38 -11.96
CA LEU A 49 -18.22 -2.77 -11.24
C LEU A 49 -18.24 -3.20 -9.76
N GLU A 50 -18.02 -4.48 -9.46
CA GLU A 50 -17.97 -5.02 -8.10
C GLU A 50 -16.87 -4.35 -7.27
N VAL A 51 -15.67 -4.17 -7.82
CA VAL A 51 -14.58 -3.48 -7.12
C VAL A 51 -15.01 -2.05 -6.76
N LYS A 52 -15.63 -1.32 -7.68
CA LYS A 52 -16.08 0.06 -7.43
C LYS A 52 -17.23 0.17 -6.44
N GLN A 53 -18.09 -0.85 -6.37
CA GLN A 53 -19.29 -0.82 -5.53
C GLN A 53 -19.07 -1.42 -4.13
N ARG A 54 -18.17 -2.42 -4.00
CA ARG A 54 -18.04 -3.22 -2.79
C ARG A 54 -16.79 -2.93 -1.98
N ILE A 55 -15.74 -2.37 -2.61
CA ILE A 55 -14.50 -2.11 -1.90
C ILE A 55 -14.57 -0.74 -1.21
N VAL A 56 -14.32 -0.77 0.09
CA VAL A 56 -14.27 0.41 0.97
C VAL A 56 -12.95 0.43 1.74
N PHE A 57 -12.66 1.53 2.42
CA PHE A 57 -11.57 1.58 3.37
C PHE A 57 -12.03 1.06 4.73
N CYS A 58 -11.24 0.17 5.32
CA CYS A 58 -11.47 -0.27 6.69
C CYS A 58 -11.44 0.94 7.64
N PRO A 59 -12.47 1.16 8.47
CA PRO A 59 -12.54 2.32 9.36
C PRO A 59 -11.43 2.33 10.43
N ILE A 60 -10.79 1.18 10.71
CA ILE A 60 -9.73 1.04 11.71
C ILE A 60 -8.36 1.27 11.09
N CYS A 61 -8.02 0.59 9.99
CA CYS A 61 -6.66 0.54 9.46
C CYS A 61 -6.48 1.16 8.08
N ASN A 62 -7.55 1.65 7.46
CA ASN A 62 -7.62 2.20 6.10
C ASN A 62 -7.22 1.20 4.98
N ASN A 63 -7.12 -0.11 5.26
CA ASN A 63 -6.90 -1.10 4.21
C ASN A 63 -8.15 -1.24 3.33
N LEU A 64 -7.97 -1.64 2.08
CA LEU A 64 -9.06 -2.00 1.17
C LEU A 64 -9.77 -3.27 1.66
N THR A 65 -11.10 -3.23 1.73
CA THR A 65 -11.90 -4.36 2.24
C THR A 65 -13.30 -4.39 1.65
N ASP A 66 -13.89 -5.57 1.63
CA ASP A 66 -15.29 -5.82 1.29
C ASP A 66 -16.19 -6.05 2.52
N VAL A 67 -15.60 -6.03 3.72
CA VAL A 67 -16.29 -6.20 5.02
C VAL A 67 -15.73 -5.23 6.05
N GLU A 68 -16.56 -4.73 6.94
CA GLU A 68 -16.18 -3.75 7.98
C GLU A 68 -16.37 -4.32 9.40
N PRO A 69 -15.28 -4.28 10.22
CA PRO A 69 -13.90 -3.97 9.89
C PRO A 69 -13.26 -5.06 9.00
N CYS A 70 -12.08 -4.78 8.42
CA CYS A 70 -11.41 -5.77 7.57
C CYS A 70 -11.03 -7.03 8.36
N ARG A 71 -10.83 -8.15 7.66
CA ARG A 71 -10.53 -9.47 8.27
C ARG A 71 -9.30 -9.46 9.17
N ILE A 72 -8.33 -8.57 8.93
CA ILE A 72 -7.15 -8.45 9.78
C ILE A 72 -7.51 -7.76 11.10
N CYS A 73 -8.22 -6.63 11.04
CA CYS A 73 -8.64 -5.91 12.24
C CYS A 73 -9.68 -6.66 13.06
N ALA A 74 -10.54 -7.47 12.43
CA ALA A 74 -11.53 -8.30 13.12
C ALA A 74 -10.96 -9.58 13.72
N SER A 75 -9.70 -9.93 13.44
CA SER A 75 -9.12 -11.19 13.87
C SER A 75 -8.59 -11.13 15.29
N THR A 76 -9.16 -11.93 16.18
CA THR A 76 -8.72 -12.10 17.56
C THR A 76 -7.40 -12.88 17.68
N SER A 77 -6.92 -13.50 16.61
CA SER A 77 -5.63 -14.19 16.58
C SER A 77 -4.44 -13.25 16.27
N ARG A 78 -4.73 -11.98 16.00
CA ARG A 78 -3.71 -10.95 15.74
C ARG A 78 -3.28 -10.29 17.04
N ASP A 79 -2.02 -9.89 17.06
CA ASP A 79 -1.45 -9.11 18.15
C ASP A 79 -1.76 -7.62 17.92
N HIS A 80 -2.79 -7.12 18.58
CA HIS A 80 -3.21 -5.73 18.49
C HIS A 80 -2.27 -4.76 19.23
N SER A 81 -1.28 -5.26 19.97
CA SER A 81 -0.26 -4.42 20.62
C SER A 81 0.83 -3.92 19.64
N VAL A 82 0.91 -4.50 18.44
CA VAL A 82 1.91 -4.16 17.42
C VAL A 82 1.24 -3.69 16.14
N ILE A 83 1.49 -2.44 15.73
CA ILE A 83 0.94 -1.84 14.51
C ILE A 83 2.05 -1.65 13.47
N CYS A 84 1.89 -2.24 12.28
CA CYS A 84 2.76 -2.00 11.13
C CYS A 84 2.16 -0.92 10.23
N VAL A 85 2.82 0.22 10.11
CA VAL A 85 2.41 1.35 9.26
C VAL A 85 3.03 1.20 7.88
N VAL A 86 2.19 1.16 6.85
CA VAL A 86 2.58 1.03 5.44
C VAL A 86 2.02 2.17 4.60
N GLU A 87 2.66 2.48 3.46
CA GLU A 87 2.19 3.53 2.57
C GLU A 87 0.91 3.14 1.82
N GLU A 88 0.87 1.92 1.28
CA GLU A 88 -0.17 1.47 0.36
C GLU A 88 -0.70 0.07 0.71
N PRO A 89 -1.95 -0.26 0.33
CA PRO A 89 -2.51 -1.59 0.58
C PRO A 89 -1.68 -2.75 0.01
N HIS A 90 -1.01 -2.56 -1.13
CA HIS A 90 -0.16 -3.59 -1.71
C HIS A 90 1.09 -3.88 -0.87
N SER A 91 1.60 -2.89 -0.13
CA SER A 91 2.71 -3.07 0.82
C SER A 91 2.30 -3.97 1.98
N LEU A 92 1.07 -3.79 2.50
CA LEU A 92 0.49 -4.70 3.50
C LEU A 92 0.46 -6.14 2.98
N VAL A 93 -0.02 -6.34 1.75
CA VAL A 93 -0.07 -7.67 1.13
C VAL A 93 1.32 -8.29 1.01
N ALA A 94 2.35 -7.47 0.73
CA ALA A 94 3.74 -7.96 0.67
C ALA A 94 4.23 -8.47 2.03
N VAL A 95 3.91 -7.76 3.14
CA VAL A 95 4.22 -8.23 4.49
C VAL A 95 3.46 -9.50 4.84
N GLU A 96 2.16 -9.57 4.55
CA GLU A 96 1.30 -10.74 4.82
C GLU A 96 1.79 -12.02 4.10
N LYS A 97 2.37 -11.89 2.90
CA LYS A 97 2.95 -13.03 2.17
C LYS A 97 4.05 -13.74 2.93
N THR A 98 4.75 -13.05 3.83
CA THR A 98 5.79 -13.65 4.68
C THR A 98 5.23 -14.63 5.70
N ARG A 99 3.96 -14.48 6.10
CA ARG A 99 3.25 -15.22 7.16
C ARG A 99 3.89 -15.14 8.55
N SER A 100 4.95 -14.35 8.71
CA SER A 100 5.69 -14.20 9.97
C SER A 100 5.13 -13.09 10.86
N PHE A 101 4.59 -12.02 10.27
CA PHE A 101 4.03 -10.91 11.02
C PHE A 101 2.64 -11.26 11.58
N LYS A 102 2.45 -11.05 12.87
CA LYS A 102 1.21 -11.37 13.59
C LYS A 102 0.46 -10.15 14.09
N GLY A 103 1.03 -8.96 13.96
CA GLY A 103 0.40 -7.71 14.36
C GLY A 103 -0.70 -7.26 13.39
N VAL A 104 -1.17 -6.04 13.59
CA VAL A 104 -2.16 -5.36 12.75
C VAL A 104 -1.50 -4.24 11.93
N TYR A 105 -2.25 -3.64 11.02
CA TYR A 105 -1.70 -2.66 10.09
C TYR A 105 -2.37 -1.30 10.19
N HIS A 106 -1.70 -0.29 9.65
CA HIS A 106 -2.27 1.01 9.34
C HIS A 106 -1.75 1.48 7.97
N VAL A 107 -2.67 1.79 7.06
CA VAL A 107 -2.36 2.18 5.68
C VAL A 107 -2.50 3.69 5.55
N LEU A 108 -1.45 4.36 5.06
CA LEU A 108 -1.40 5.82 4.92
C LEU A 108 -2.03 6.33 3.62
N HIS A 109 -2.13 5.49 2.59
CA HIS A 109 -2.50 5.84 1.21
C HIS A 109 -1.58 6.90 0.59
N GLY A 110 -0.28 6.77 0.81
CA GLY A 110 0.75 7.61 0.22
C GLY A 110 1.93 7.88 1.15
N SER A 111 2.74 8.83 0.74
CA SER A 111 3.89 9.34 1.47
C SER A 111 3.94 10.87 1.37
N LEU A 112 4.61 11.52 2.31
CA LEU A 112 4.85 12.96 2.25
C LEU A 112 5.63 13.31 0.98
N SER A 113 5.09 14.21 0.16
CA SER A 113 5.73 14.62 -1.08
C SER A 113 5.44 16.09 -1.37
N PRO A 114 6.39 17.00 -1.08
CA PRO A 114 6.24 18.41 -1.42
C PRO A 114 6.00 18.65 -2.90
N VAL A 115 6.65 17.86 -3.76
CA VAL A 115 6.51 17.98 -5.22
C VAL A 115 5.08 17.65 -5.68
N ARG A 116 4.41 16.71 -5.02
CA ARG A 116 3.02 16.33 -5.30
C ARG A 116 2.01 17.05 -4.42
N HIS A 117 2.43 18.01 -3.61
CA HIS A 117 1.61 18.72 -2.63
C HIS A 117 0.88 17.78 -1.64
N ILE A 118 1.54 16.65 -1.28
CA ILE A 118 1.02 15.71 -0.28
C ILE A 118 1.67 16.02 1.06
N GLY A 119 0.91 16.61 1.95
CA GLY A 119 1.28 16.89 3.34
C GLY A 119 0.69 15.86 4.30
N PRO A 120 0.84 16.08 5.62
CA PRO A 120 0.31 15.18 6.64
C PRO A 120 -1.22 15.04 6.64
N ASN A 121 -1.93 16.06 6.17
CA ASN A 121 -3.41 16.07 6.16
C ASN A 121 -3.99 15.24 5.02
N GLU A 122 -3.23 15.05 3.94
CA GLU A 122 -3.62 14.22 2.79
C GLU A 122 -3.37 12.72 3.06
N LEU A 123 -2.56 12.42 4.08
CA LEU A 123 -2.32 11.05 4.52
C LEU A 123 -3.31 10.65 5.62
N HIS A 124 -3.66 9.37 5.68
CA HIS A 124 -4.54 8.81 6.71
C HIS A 124 -3.87 8.69 8.10
N LEU A 125 -3.13 9.74 8.51
CA LEU A 125 -2.45 9.80 9.82
C LEU A 125 -3.41 10.16 10.96
N ALA A 126 -4.48 10.89 10.67
CA ALA A 126 -5.44 11.34 11.68
C ALA A 126 -6.07 10.18 12.46
N ASN A 127 -6.25 9.02 11.82
CA ASN A 127 -6.84 7.82 12.44
C ASN A 127 -5.81 7.02 13.25
N LEU A 128 -4.51 7.22 13.03
CA LEU A 128 -3.46 6.46 13.73
C LEU A 128 -3.38 6.84 15.20
N LEU A 129 -3.34 8.14 15.52
CA LEU A 129 -3.18 8.60 16.90
C LEU A 129 -4.32 8.16 17.85
N PRO A 130 -5.61 8.31 17.48
CA PRO A 130 -6.71 7.80 18.31
C PRO A 130 -6.62 6.29 18.54
N ARG A 131 -6.18 5.53 17.53
CA ARG A 131 -6.06 4.07 17.58
C ARG A 131 -5.00 3.56 18.58
N LEU A 132 -4.02 4.40 18.95
CA LEU A 132 -3.01 4.02 19.93
C LEU A 132 -3.57 3.92 21.36
N LYS A 133 -4.79 4.45 21.60
CA LYS A 133 -5.46 4.36 22.88
C LYS A 133 -6.19 3.01 23.01
N PRO A 134 -6.09 2.32 24.16
CA PRO A 134 -6.75 1.03 24.36
C PRO A 134 -8.25 1.06 24.04
N GLU A 135 -8.96 2.17 24.34
CA GLU A 135 -10.39 2.31 24.09
C GLU A 135 -10.76 2.17 22.60
N ASN A 136 -9.82 2.45 21.70
CA ASN A 136 -10.00 2.38 20.24
C ASN A 136 -9.23 1.20 19.59
N ASN A 137 -8.71 0.28 20.42
CA ASN A 137 -7.90 -0.86 20.00
C ASN A 137 -8.28 -2.13 20.78
N ASP A 138 -9.57 -2.41 20.86
CA ASP A 138 -10.15 -3.58 21.55
C ASP A 138 -9.68 -3.77 23.00
N GLY A 139 -9.38 -2.67 23.71
CA GLY A 139 -8.85 -2.67 25.08
C GLY A 139 -7.36 -3.02 25.17
N VAL A 140 -6.66 -3.20 24.05
CA VAL A 140 -5.25 -3.58 24.00
C VAL A 140 -4.38 -2.33 23.89
N GLU A 141 -3.41 -2.19 24.81
CA GLU A 141 -2.41 -1.13 24.74
C GLU A 141 -1.42 -1.40 23.61
N VAL A 142 -1.20 -0.39 22.74
CA VAL A 142 -0.19 -0.47 21.69
C VAL A 142 1.18 -0.23 22.30
N THR A 143 2.09 -1.18 22.12
CA THR A 143 3.46 -1.14 22.66
C THR A 143 4.49 -0.83 21.58
N GLU A 144 4.23 -1.22 20.33
CA GLU A 144 5.15 -1.00 19.23
C GLU A 144 4.44 -0.53 17.96
N VAL A 145 5.06 0.45 17.30
CA VAL A 145 4.69 0.85 15.93
C VAL A 145 5.89 0.64 15.01
N ILE A 146 5.73 -0.25 14.04
CA ILE A 146 6.73 -0.56 13.02
C ILE A 146 6.47 0.32 11.79
N LEU A 147 7.43 1.18 11.43
CA LEU A 147 7.35 2.00 10.23
C LEU A 147 7.89 1.23 9.03
N ALA A 148 6.99 0.79 8.16
CA ALA A 148 7.26 0.00 6.96
C ALA A 148 6.95 0.79 5.67
N THR A 149 7.29 2.09 5.67
CA THR A 149 7.26 2.91 4.45
C THR A 149 8.38 2.51 3.51
N ASN A 150 8.25 2.82 2.22
CA ASN A 150 9.27 2.48 1.23
C ASN A 150 10.63 3.14 1.53
N PRO A 151 11.75 2.54 1.11
CA PRO A 151 13.10 3.10 1.30
C PRO A 151 13.41 4.21 0.26
N THR A 152 12.45 5.09 -0.02
CA THR A 152 12.57 6.27 -0.87
C THR A 152 12.75 7.52 -0.02
N THR A 153 13.16 8.63 -0.62
CA THR A 153 13.30 9.93 0.08
C THR A 153 11.98 10.33 0.74
N GLU A 154 10.86 10.18 0.05
CA GLU A 154 9.52 10.47 0.55
C GLU A 154 9.12 9.51 1.68
N GLY A 155 9.41 8.21 1.53
CA GLY A 155 9.12 7.21 2.55
C GLY A 155 9.93 7.41 3.82
N GLU A 156 11.21 7.80 3.72
CA GLU A 156 12.04 8.16 4.86
C GLU A 156 11.56 9.45 5.54
N ALA A 157 11.20 10.48 4.77
CA ALA A 157 10.61 11.69 5.31
C ALA A 157 9.31 11.39 6.08
N THR A 158 8.47 10.51 5.54
CA THR A 158 7.22 10.04 6.16
C THR A 158 7.49 9.29 7.46
N ALA A 159 8.43 8.32 7.44
CA ALA A 159 8.83 7.57 8.64
C ALA A 159 9.34 8.50 9.74
N ASN A 160 10.22 9.44 9.39
CA ASN A 160 10.75 10.41 10.33
C ASN A 160 9.66 11.32 10.92
N TYR A 161 8.71 11.77 10.10
CA TYR A 161 7.59 12.58 10.55
C TYR A 161 6.72 11.80 11.55
N VAL A 162 6.29 10.60 11.19
CA VAL A 162 5.46 9.74 12.05
C VAL A 162 6.20 9.37 13.34
N SER A 163 7.50 9.04 13.25
CA SER A 163 8.33 8.77 14.43
C SER A 163 8.37 9.94 15.42
N ARG A 164 8.48 11.18 14.92
CA ARG A 164 8.46 12.39 15.78
C ARG A 164 7.11 12.59 16.47
N LEU A 165 6.01 12.21 15.85
CA LEU A 165 4.67 12.26 16.45
C LEU A 165 4.49 11.19 17.54
N LEU A 166 5.07 9.99 17.35
CA LEU A 166 4.82 8.84 18.21
C LEU A 166 5.78 8.73 19.40
N LYS A 167 7.04 9.09 19.25
CA LYS A 167 8.05 9.01 20.31
C LYS A 167 7.66 9.70 21.63
N PRO A 168 7.05 10.92 21.61
CA PRO A 168 6.63 11.58 22.85
C PRO A 168 5.55 10.83 23.62
N LEU A 169 4.86 9.86 22.99
CA LEU A 169 3.82 9.03 23.61
C LEU A 169 4.38 7.83 24.38
N GLY A 170 5.72 7.65 24.42
CA GLY A 170 6.36 6.55 25.12
C GLY A 170 6.35 5.21 24.37
N LEU A 171 5.90 5.20 23.11
CA LEU A 171 5.81 4.01 22.26
C LEU A 171 7.18 3.59 21.72
N ARG A 172 7.40 2.29 21.61
CA ARG A 172 8.49 1.76 20.82
C ARG A 172 8.21 1.98 19.34
N VAL A 173 9.00 2.82 18.69
CA VAL A 173 8.90 3.08 17.26
C VAL A 173 10.09 2.46 16.56
N THR A 174 9.83 1.48 15.69
CA THR A 174 10.86 0.75 14.96
C THR A 174 10.72 0.99 13.45
N ARG A 175 11.77 0.66 12.70
CA ARG A 175 11.83 0.75 11.23
C ARG A 175 12.17 -0.63 10.69
N ILE A 176 11.54 -1.06 9.59
CA ILE A 176 12.00 -2.28 8.91
C ILE A 176 13.47 -2.12 8.51
N ALA A 177 14.23 -3.20 8.67
CA ALA A 177 15.66 -3.20 8.32
C ALA A 177 15.85 -2.93 6.82
N MET A 178 16.89 -2.17 6.51
CA MET A 178 17.35 -1.92 5.15
C MET A 178 18.71 -2.56 4.97
N GLY A 179 18.90 -3.24 3.85
CA GLY A 179 20.15 -3.93 3.58
C GLY A 179 20.09 -4.76 2.32
N MET A 180 21.06 -5.62 2.14
CA MET A 180 21.18 -6.49 0.97
C MET A 180 20.01 -7.48 0.87
N PRO A 181 19.46 -7.68 -0.33
CA PRO A 181 18.51 -8.76 -0.56
C PRO A 181 19.16 -10.14 -0.36
N VAL A 182 18.42 -11.07 0.24
CA VAL A 182 18.88 -12.45 0.40
C VAL A 182 19.08 -13.10 -0.97
N GLY A 183 20.24 -13.71 -1.19
CA GLY A 183 20.61 -14.38 -2.42
C GLY A 183 21.25 -13.45 -3.48
N SER A 184 21.54 -12.20 -3.15
CA SER A 184 22.33 -11.32 -4.02
C SER A 184 23.82 -11.43 -3.70
N ASP A 185 24.67 -11.31 -4.73
CA ASP A 185 26.11 -11.21 -4.57
C ASP A 185 26.52 -9.78 -4.21
N LEU A 186 27.52 -9.64 -3.35
CA LEU A 186 28.03 -8.33 -2.87
C LEU A 186 28.45 -7.39 -3.99
N GLU A 187 29.02 -7.94 -5.06
CA GLU A 187 29.57 -7.15 -6.17
C GLU A 187 28.50 -6.43 -7.02
N TYR A 188 27.22 -6.88 -6.94
CA TYR A 188 26.12 -6.28 -7.72
C TYR A 188 25.26 -5.34 -6.89
N VAL A 189 25.60 -5.11 -5.62
CA VAL A 189 24.84 -4.20 -4.74
C VAL A 189 25.32 -2.77 -4.96
N ASP A 190 24.37 -1.85 -5.16
CA ASP A 190 24.68 -0.43 -5.28
C ASP A 190 25.24 0.16 -3.96
N GLU A 191 25.97 1.26 -4.06
CA GLU A 191 26.67 1.90 -2.96
C GLU A 191 25.74 2.31 -1.81
N VAL A 192 24.51 2.77 -2.11
CA VAL A 192 23.57 3.23 -1.10
C VAL A 192 23.02 2.05 -0.31
N THR A 193 22.67 0.97 -0.99
CA THR A 193 22.22 -0.28 -0.36
C THR A 193 23.32 -0.91 0.50
N MET A 194 24.57 -0.88 0.03
CA MET A 194 25.72 -1.38 0.78
C MET A 194 25.97 -0.54 2.04
N ASP A 195 25.93 0.79 1.95
CA ASP A 195 26.07 1.69 3.11
C ASP A 195 25.00 1.38 4.18
N LYS A 196 23.73 1.23 3.76
CA LYS A 196 22.63 0.85 4.66
C LYS A 196 22.84 -0.52 5.30
N ALA A 197 23.32 -1.51 4.53
CA ALA A 197 23.60 -2.84 5.05
C ALA A 197 24.70 -2.80 6.13
N LEU A 198 25.78 -2.05 5.90
CA LEU A 198 26.84 -1.86 6.87
C LEU A 198 26.39 -1.09 8.11
N ALA A 199 25.57 -0.06 7.95
CA ALA A 199 25.02 0.72 9.06
C ALA A 199 24.09 -0.13 9.95
N ASN A 200 23.30 -1.03 9.35
CA ASN A 200 22.32 -1.88 10.03
C ASN A 200 22.88 -3.28 10.38
N ARG A 201 24.19 -3.50 10.30
CA ARG A 201 24.79 -4.78 10.67
C ARG A 201 24.51 -5.15 12.13
N HIS A 202 24.31 -6.41 12.41
CA HIS A 202 24.08 -6.94 13.75
C HIS A 202 25.17 -7.97 14.13
N GLU A 203 25.33 -8.20 15.41
CA GLU A 203 26.19 -9.30 15.93
C GLU A 203 25.55 -10.66 15.61
N ILE A 204 26.41 -11.66 15.40
CA ILE A 204 26.03 -13.07 15.17
C ILE A 204 26.37 -13.91 16.40
#